data_68d49c74c4cbb88b35da2384f9205eec
#
_entry.id   68d49c74c4cbb88b35da2384f9205eec
#
_cell.length_a   1.000
_cell.length_b   1.000
_cell.length_c   1.000
_cell.angle_alpha   90.00
_cell.angle_beta   90.00
_cell.angle_gamma   90.00
#
_symmetry.space_group_name_H-M   'P 1'
#
loop_
_entity.id
_entity.type
_entity.pdbx_description
1 polymer ?
#
loop_
_entity_poly.entity_id
_entity_poly.type
_entity_poly.pdbx_seq_one_letter_code
_entity_poly.pdbx_strand_id
1 'polypeptide(L)'
;MRMVCLGLNHRTAPVEIRERFAVPSHKLREEGQRIRSLPGVDQCVVLSTCNRMEIYYWSNEPENAQEHILSHFLGDGRGELDMASYFYSHQGEDALGHLCRVLSGLDSMVLGETEIFGQVKTCLLYTSDAADELS
;
A
#
# COMPACT_ATOMS: atom_id res chain seq x y z
N MET A 1 -15.20 -6.30 -8.64
CA MET A 1 -14.14 -5.96 -7.69
C MET A 1 -12.86 -5.62 -8.43
N ARG A 2 -12.25 -4.53 -8.08
CA ARG A 2 -11.07 -4.03 -8.79
C ARG A 2 -9.86 -3.94 -7.85
N MET A 3 -8.70 -4.32 -8.35
CA MET A 3 -7.43 -4.17 -7.64
C MET A 3 -6.89 -2.77 -7.90
N VAL A 4 -6.40 -2.12 -6.83
CA VAL A 4 -5.78 -0.80 -6.92
C VAL A 4 -4.46 -0.82 -6.15
N CYS A 5 -3.46 -0.14 -6.70
CA CYS A 5 -2.22 0.18 -5.99
C CYS A 5 -2.21 1.68 -5.75
N LEU A 6 -2.07 2.08 -4.50
CA LEU A 6 -1.93 3.48 -4.11
C LEU A 6 -0.67 3.61 -3.27
N GLY A 7 0.23 4.49 -3.66
CA GLY A 7 1.47 4.62 -2.89
C GLY A 7 2.40 5.71 -3.36
N LEU A 8 3.57 5.72 -2.76
CA LEU A 8 4.67 6.58 -3.15
C LEU A 8 5.98 5.78 -3.12
N ASN A 9 6.95 6.24 -3.90
CA ASN A 9 8.25 5.56 -3.97
C ASN A 9 9.39 6.58 -4.17
N HIS A 10 10.61 6.04 -4.33
CA HIS A 10 11.81 6.86 -4.50
C HIS A 10 11.79 7.77 -5.72
N ARG A 11 10.93 7.48 -6.72
CA ARG A 11 10.80 8.31 -7.92
C ARG A 11 9.81 9.44 -7.74
N THR A 12 8.81 9.26 -6.87
CA THR A 12 7.73 10.24 -6.69
C THR A 12 7.90 11.10 -5.45
N ALA A 13 8.70 10.66 -4.47
CA ALA A 13 8.84 11.36 -3.20
C ALA A 13 10.26 11.28 -2.66
N PRO A 14 10.79 12.41 -2.11
CA PRO A 14 12.09 12.39 -1.45
C PRO A 14 12.02 11.60 -0.14
N VAL A 15 13.18 11.26 0.41
CA VAL A 15 13.28 10.40 1.60
C VAL A 15 12.51 10.97 2.80
N GLU A 16 12.52 12.27 2.99
CA GLU A 16 11.82 12.92 4.11
C GLU A 16 10.32 12.67 4.06
N ILE A 17 9.76 12.67 2.85
CA ILE A 17 8.33 12.41 2.64
C ILE A 17 8.04 10.94 2.83
N ARG A 18 8.89 10.06 2.28
CA ARG A 18 8.71 8.61 2.44
C ARG A 18 8.73 8.21 3.91
N GLU A 19 9.63 8.81 4.71
CA GLU A 19 9.72 8.53 6.13
C GLU A 19 8.45 8.90 6.90
N ARG A 20 7.74 9.94 6.47
CA ARG A 20 6.49 10.35 7.10
C ARG A 20 5.39 9.30 6.96
N PHE A 21 5.40 8.54 5.87
CA PHE A 21 4.37 7.55 5.59
C PHE A 21 4.85 6.12 5.79
N ALA A 22 6.12 5.93 6.17
CA ALA A 22 6.66 4.61 6.41
C ALA A 22 5.93 3.91 7.56
N VAL A 23 5.70 2.62 7.38
CA VAL A 23 5.09 1.77 8.41
C VAL A 23 6.14 0.80 8.92
N PRO A 24 6.51 0.88 10.20
CA PRO A 24 7.48 -0.06 10.77
C PRO A 24 6.99 -1.50 10.62
N SER A 25 7.92 -2.44 10.42
CA SER A 25 7.58 -3.84 10.19
C SER A 25 6.66 -4.41 11.28
N HIS A 26 6.90 -4.06 12.54
CA HIS A 26 6.08 -4.57 13.65
C HIS A 26 4.67 -3.97 13.69
N LYS A 27 4.38 -2.97 12.87
CA LYS A 27 3.05 -2.33 12.80
C LYS A 27 2.32 -2.63 11.49
N LEU A 28 2.92 -3.38 10.58
CA LEU A 28 2.30 -3.67 9.28
C LEU A 28 0.95 -4.36 9.42
N ARG A 29 0.86 -5.35 10.30
CA ARG A 29 -0.39 -6.08 10.54
C ARG A 29 -1.48 -5.16 11.04
N GLU A 30 -1.17 -4.34 12.03
CA GLU A 30 -2.10 -3.40 12.63
C GLU A 30 -2.58 -2.37 11.61
N GLU A 31 -1.66 -1.81 10.84
CA GLU A 31 -1.98 -0.84 9.81
C GLU A 31 -2.85 -1.44 8.72
N GLY A 32 -2.54 -2.66 8.29
CA GLY A 32 -3.36 -3.39 7.32
C GLY A 32 -4.78 -3.60 7.81
N GLN A 33 -4.94 -3.94 9.08
CA GLN A 33 -6.27 -4.10 9.67
C GLN A 33 -7.06 -2.80 9.70
N ARG A 34 -6.40 -1.69 10.01
CA ARG A 34 -7.03 -0.37 10.01
C ARG A 34 -7.51 0.02 8.61
N ILE A 35 -6.66 -0.17 7.61
CA ILE A 35 -7.01 0.17 6.23
C ILE A 35 -8.14 -0.71 5.74
N ARG A 36 -8.07 -2.00 6.03
CA ARG A 36 -9.13 -2.94 5.65
C ARG A 36 -10.48 -2.56 6.22
N SER A 37 -10.52 -1.93 7.37
CA SER A 37 -11.77 -1.51 8.01
C SER A 37 -12.34 -0.23 7.43
N LEU A 38 -11.63 0.46 6.55
CA LEU A 38 -12.12 1.68 5.91
C LEU A 38 -13.23 1.37 4.91
N PRO A 39 -14.18 2.32 4.72
CA PRO A 39 -15.27 2.10 3.76
C PRO A 39 -14.78 1.80 2.35
N GLY A 40 -15.34 0.76 1.74
CA GLY A 40 -15.03 0.39 0.37
C GLY A 40 -13.82 -0.51 0.21
N VAL A 41 -13.09 -0.81 1.27
CA VAL A 41 -11.90 -1.68 1.22
C VAL A 41 -12.30 -3.09 1.62
N ASP A 42 -12.24 -4.03 0.68
CA ASP A 42 -12.56 -5.44 0.94
C ASP A 42 -11.34 -6.22 1.44
N GLN A 43 -10.20 -5.97 0.81
CA GLN A 43 -8.92 -6.59 1.17
C GLN A 43 -7.81 -5.58 0.94
N CYS A 44 -6.71 -5.72 1.68
CA CYS A 44 -5.54 -4.90 1.44
C CYS A 44 -4.24 -5.59 1.83
N VAL A 45 -3.18 -5.14 1.20
CA VAL A 45 -1.79 -5.52 1.51
C VAL A 45 -1.00 -4.21 1.64
N VAL A 46 -0.30 -4.04 2.74
CA VAL A 46 0.56 -2.87 2.96
C VAL A 46 2.01 -3.28 2.75
N LEU A 47 2.69 -2.52 1.93
CA LEU A 47 4.10 -2.73 1.62
C LEU A 47 4.87 -1.45 1.98
N SER A 48 5.81 -1.56 2.92
CA SER A 48 6.59 -0.40 3.35
C SER A 48 8.06 -0.78 3.51
N THR A 49 8.90 -0.16 2.69
CA THR A 49 10.36 -0.32 2.74
C THR A 49 11.00 1.06 2.77
N CYS A 50 12.32 1.15 2.78
CA CYS A 50 13.00 2.43 2.69
C CYS A 50 12.77 3.12 1.35
N ASN A 51 12.36 2.38 0.32
CA ASN A 51 12.18 2.89 -1.04
C ASN A 51 10.75 3.21 -1.41
N ARG A 52 9.77 2.65 -0.70
CA ARG A 52 8.35 2.79 -1.05
C ARG A 52 7.42 2.51 0.10
N MET A 53 6.24 3.09 0.02
CA MET A 53 5.09 2.70 0.83
C MET A 53 3.92 2.57 -0.14
N GLU A 54 3.36 1.36 -0.24
CA GLU A 54 2.28 1.06 -1.17
C GLU A 54 1.18 0.29 -0.46
N ILE A 55 -0.05 0.57 -0.88
CA ILE A 55 -1.21 -0.17 -0.44
C ILE A 55 -1.86 -0.76 -1.68
N TYR A 56 -1.96 -2.09 -1.68
CA TYR A 56 -2.71 -2.81 -2.70
C TYR A 56 -4.04 -3.17 -2.06
N TYR A 57 -5.12 -2.74 -2.69
CA TYR A 57 -6.44 -3.03 -2.12
C TYR A 57 -7.41 -3.46 -3.21
N TRP A 58 -8.47 -4.14 -2.79
CA TRP A 58 -9.52 -4.64 -3.67
C TRP A 58 -10.83 -3.99 -3.23
N SER A 59 -11.56 -3.45 -4.20
CA SER A 59 -12.75 -2.66 -3.92
C SER A 59 -13.76 -2.72 -5.06
N ASN A 60 -15.03 -2.69 -4.70
CA ASN A 60 -16.11 -2.47 -5.68
C ASN A 60 -16.33 -0.99 -5.93
N GLU A 61 -15.76 -0.13 -5.09
CA GLU A 61 -15.85 1.32 -5.19
C GLU A 61 -14.46 1.94 -5.08
N PRO A 62 -13.56 1.70 -6.06
CA PRO A 62 -12.16 2.03 -5.92
C PRO A 62 -11.88 3.52 -5.67
N GLU A 63 -12.63 4.42 -6.29
CA GLU A 63 -12.43 5.85 -6.09
C GLU A 63 -12.83 6.29 -4.68
N ASN A 64 -13.96 5.77 -4.19
CA ASN A 64 -14.43 6.06 -2.84
C ASN A 64 -13.46 5.50 -1.78
N ALA A 65 -13.01 4.27 -1.99
CA ALA A 65 -12.03 3.65 -1.10
C ALA A 65 -10.73 4.45 -1.07
N GLN A 66 -10.26 4.93 -2.23
CA GLN A 66 -9.05 5.73 -2.31
C GLN A 66 -9.15 7.01 -1.49
N GLU A 67 -10.30 7.68 -1.55
CA GLU A 67 -10.52 8.90 -0.76
C GLU A 67 -10.40 8.60 0.75
N HIS A 68 -10.98 7.50 1.20
CA HIS A 68 -10.89 7.12 2.61
C HIS A 68 -9.47 6.75 3.03
N ILE A 69 -8.73 6.05 2.16
CA ILE A 69 -7.35 5.69 2.44
C ILE A 69 -6.47 6.94 2.49
N LEU A 70 -6.62 7.84 1.53
CA LEU A 70 -5.86 9.09 1.54
C LEU A 70 -6.17 9.94 2.78
N SER A 71 -7.44 10.02 3.18
CA SER A 71 -7.82 10.73 4.39
C SER A 71 -7.20 10.10 5.64
N HIS A 72 -7.11 8.77 5.67
CA HIS A 72 -6.47 8.06 6.76
C HIS A 72 -5.00 8.47 6.91
N PHE A 73 -4.27 8.63 5.80
CA PHE A 73 -2.85 8.99 5.83
C PHE A 73 -2.61 10.49 5.96
N LEU A 74 -3.45 11.32 5.34
CA LEU A 74 -3.22 12.76 5.26
C LEU A 74 -4.01 13.56 6.31
N GLY A 75 -4.97 12.91 6.97
CA GLY A 75 -5.84 13.59 7.93
C GLY A 75 -6.99 14.32 7.27
N ASP A 76 -7.96 14.75 8.08
CA ASP A 76 -9.22 15.32 7.60
C ASP A 76 -9.05 16.69 6.92
N GLY A 77 -8.08 17.46 7.37
CA GLY A 77 -7.91 18.80 6.87
C GLY A 77 -7.29 18.93 5.50
N ARG A 78 -6.63 17.88 5.01
CA ARG A 78 -5.84 17.93 3.79
C ARG A 78 -5.07 19.24 3.66
N GLY A 79 -4.69 19.82 4.82
CA GLY A 79 -4.01 21.11 4.88
C GLY A 79 -2.66 21.12 4.18
N GLU A 80 -2.15 19.94 3.88
CA GLU A 80 -0.94 19.76 3.10
C GLU A 80 -1.32 19.14 1.77
N LEU A 81 -2.01 19.92 0.92
CA LEU A 81 -2.46 19.47 -0.39
C LEU A 81 -1.32 18.89 -1.24
N ASP A 82 -0.11 19.39 -1.04
CA ASP A 82 1.05 18.94 -1.80
C ASP A 82 1.42 17.49 -1.49
N MET A 83 1.03 16.97 -0.33
CA MET A 83 1.34 15.58 0.04
C MET A 83 0.66 14.58 -0.88
N ALA A 84 -0.58 14.86 -1.28
CA ALA A 84 -1.32 13.99 -2.20
C ALA A 84 -0.61 13.85 -3.55
N SER A 85 0.13 14.87 -3.97
CA SER A 85 0.82 14.87 -5.25
C SER A 85 1.98 13.88 -5.32
N TYR A 86 2.47 13.41 -4.18
CA TYR A 86 3.52 12.39 -4.14
C TYR A 86 2.99 10.99 -4.38
N PHE A 87 1.68 10.79 -4.24
CA PHE A 87 1.05 9.50 -4.41
C PHE A 87 0.72 9.21 -5.86
N TYR A 88 0.91 7.97 -6.28
CA TYR A 88 0.44 7.46 -7.56
C TYR A 88 -0.63 6.41 -7.32
N SER A 89 -1.42 6.15 -8.37
CA SER A 89 -2.47 5.15 -8.31
C SER A 89 -2.50 4.37 -9.63
N HIS A 90 -2.60 3.05 -9.50
CA HIS A 90 -2.78 2.15 -10.64
C HIS A 90 -4.00 1.29 -10.36
N GLN A 91 -4.76 0.93 -11.39
CA GLN A 91 -5.95 0.09 -11.24
C GLN A 91 -5.91 -1.10 -12.19
N GLY A 92 -6.54 -2.19 -11.76
CA GLY A 92 -6.73 -3.37 -12.59
C GLY A 92 -5.42 -4.00 -13.03
N GLU A 93 -5.29 -4.23 -14.33
CA GLU A 93 -4.09 -4.85 -14.90
C GLU A 93 -2.83 -4.03 -14.65
N ASP A 94 -2.95 -2.72 -14.63
CA ASP A 94 -1.81 -1.84 -14.34
C ASP A 94 -1.34 -2.02 -12.91
N ALA A 95 -2.26 -2.18 -11.97
CA ALA A 95 -1.92 -2.45 -10.57
C ALA A 95 -1.23 -3.81 -10.42
N LEU A 96 -1.76 -4.82 -11.09
CA LEU A 96 -1.17 -6.15 -11.06
C LEU A 96 0.22 -6.16 -11.69
N GLY A 97 0.38 -5.51 -12.83
CA GLY A 97 1.68 -5.38 -13.49
C GLY A 97 2.69 -4.66 -12.63
N HIS A 98 2.26 -3.60 -11.94
CA HIS A 98 3.13 -2.86 -11.03
C HIS A 98 3.58 -3.76 -9.86
N LEU A 99 2.66 -4.49 -9.26
CA LEU A 99 3.01 -5.42 -8.18
C LEU A 99 4.01 -6.47 -8.65
N CYS A 100 3.81 -7.03 -9.85
CA CYS A 100 4.75 -8.01 -10.40
C CYS A 100 6.15 -7.42 -10.57
N ARG A 101 6.25 -6.18 -11.05
CA ARG A 101 7.55 -5.48 -11.20
C ARG A 101 8.21 -5.26 -9.83
N VAL A 102 7.42 -4.87 -8.84
CA VAL A 102 7.92 -4.65 -7.48
C VAL A 102 8.43 -5.96 -6.88
N LEU A 103 7.66 -7.03 -6.98
CA LEU A 103 8.02 -8.34 -6.44
C LEU A 103 9.25 -8.94 -7.14
N SER A 104 9.42 -8.68 -8.43
CA SER A 104 10.58 -9.18 -9.18
C SER A 104 11.83 -8.31 -9.01
N GLY A 105 11.71 -7.18 -8.31
CA GLY A 105 12.82 -6.26 -8.09
C GLY A 105 13.07 -5.29 -9.23
N LEU A 106 12.29 -5.35 -10.31
CA LEU A 106 12.52 -4.50 -11.49
C LEU A 106 12.24 -3.03 -11.22
N ASP A 107 11.42 -2.72 -10.22
CA ASP A 107 11.07 -1.35 -9.84
C ASP A 107 11.77 -0.89 -8.57
N SER A 108 12.77 -1.63 -8.10
CA SER A 108 13.50 -1.32 -6.87
C SER A 108 14.81 -0.62 -7.16
N MET A 109 15.28 0.19 -6.20
CA MET A 109 16.62 0.77 -6.25
C MET A 109 17.69 -0.31 -6.10
N VAL A 110 17.36 -1.38 -5.38
CA VAL A 110 18.24 -2.51 -5.13
C VAL A 110 17.55 -3.77 -5.62
N LEU A 111 18.17 -4.47 -6.58
CA LEU A 111 17.64 -5.73 -7.09
C LEU A 111 17.65 -6.80 -6.02
N GLY A 112 16.61 -7.63 -5.99
CA GLY A 112 16.52 -8.74 -5.07
C GLY A 112 16.14 -8.36 -3.65
N GLU A 113 15.39 -7.29 -3.47
CA GLU A 113 14.86 -6.85 -2.19
C GLU A 113 13.99 -7.94 -1.57
N THR A 114 14.53 -8.72 -0.63
CA THR A 114 13.82 -9.84 -0.01
C THR A 114 12.78 -9.40 1.02
N GLU A 115 12.96 -8.21 1.57
CA GLU A 115 12.04 -7.61 2.55
C GLU A 115 10.61 -7.53 2.02
N ILE A 116 10.46 -7.23 0.73
CA ILE A 116 9.15 -7.09 0.09
C ILE A 116 8.33 -8.38 0.17
N PHE A 117 8.95 -9.51 -0.15
CA PHE A 117 8.27 -10.80 -0.08
C PHE A 117 7.79 -11.12 1.33
N GLY A 118 8.63 -10.82 2.33
CA GLY A 118 8.27 -11.01 3.72
C GLY A 118 7.07 -10.16 4.13
N GLN A 119 7.02 -8.91 3.70
CA GLN A 119 5.93 -8.00 4.01
C GLN A 119 4.62 -8.44 3.35
N VAL A 120 4.65 -8.82 2.09
CA VAL A 120 3.47 -9.31 1.38
C VAL A 120 2.94 -10.56 2.06
N LYS A 121 3.80 -11.50 2.40
CA LYS A 121 3.42 -12.72 3.11
C LYS A 121 2.76 -12.41 4.44
N THR A 122 3.34 -11.49 5.22
CA THR A 122 2.80 -11.09 6.52
C THR A 122 1.40 -10.51 6.37
N CYS A 123 1.20 -9.60 5.41
CA CYS A 123 -0.11 -9.00 5.18
C CYS A 123 -1.14 -10.04 4.77
N LEU A 124 -0.80 -10.94 3.85
CA LEU A 124 -1.72 -11.97 3.39
C LEU A 124 -2.11 -12.93 4.50
N LEU A 125 -1.17 -13.29 5.39
CA LEU A 125 -1.44 -14.25 6.47
C LEU A 125 -2.22 -13.63 7.63
N TYR A 126 -2.05 -12.35 7.91
CA TYR A 126 -2.56 -11.74 9.13
C TYR A 126 -3.62 -10.68 8.94
N THR A 127 -3.88 -10.23 7.72
CA THR A 127 -4.86 -9.18 7.47
C THR A 127 -5.97 -9.56 6.49
N SER A 128 -5.85 -10.70 5.81
CA SER A 128 -6.85 -11.15 4.84
C SER A 128 -7.69 -12.29 5.40
N ASP A 129 -8.86 -12.54 4.78
CA ASP A 129 -9.71 -13.68 5.14
C ASP A 129 -9.04 -15.02 4.86
N ALA A 130 -8.10 -15.05 3.91
CA ALA A 130 -7.33 -16.26 3.61
C ALA A 130 -6.50 -16.74 4.81
N ALA A 131 -6.13 -15.84 5.73
CA ALA A 131 -5.41 -16.20 6.94
C ALA A 131 -6.20 -17.18 7.81
N ASP A 132 -7.53 -17.02 7.87
CA ASP A 132 -8.38 -17.88 8.67
C ASP A 132 -8.45 -19.30 8.11
N GLU A 133 -8.35 -19.43 6.79
CA GLU A 133 -8.35 -20.72 6.12
C GLU A 133 -7.03 -21.48 6.28
N LEU A 134 -5.94 -20.73 6.44
CA LEU A 134 -4.59 -21.29 6.56
C LEU A 134 -4.24 -21.66 8.00
N SER A 135 -4.98 -21.14 8.94
CA SER A 135 -4.81 -21.48 10.35
C SER A 135 -5.73 -22.66 10.77
#